data_f4afc2f07b4ad6ca5b4a40ec7c501990
#
_entry.id   f4afc2f07b4ad6ca5b4a40ec7c501990
#
_cell.length_a   1.000
_cell.length_b   1.000
_cell.length_c   1.000
_cell.angle_alpha   90.00
_cell.angle_beta   90.00
_cell.angle_gamma   90.00
#
_symmetry.space_group_name_H-M   'P 1'
#
loop_
_entity.id
_entity.type
_entity.pdbx_description
1 polymer ?
#
loop_
_entity_poly.entity_id
_entity_poly.type
_entity_poly.pdbx_seq_one_letter_code
_entity_poly.pdbx_strand_id
1 'polypeptide(L)'
;MSYQPVSFDNAEVLRVPIGNQVLYQCCGVAVVNFSATGNDWHRDDLTFLVPEEGGASPLNVGNFADSTIMLTLATIESNDGSANVGWGVDSADTVLDGANNVRVTARTVVKGTGHVNILRVAYQVNILGS
;
A
#
# COMPACT_ATOMS: atom_id res chain seq x y z
N MET A 1 -11.09 -9.21 -7.11
CA MET A 1 -11.30 -9.11 -5.66
C MET A 1 -10.29 -8.11 -5.11
N SER A 2 -10.59 -7.42 -4.04
CA SER A 2 -9.68 -6.45 -3.44
C SER A 2 -9.42 -6.80 -1.98
N TYR A 3 -8.28 -6.36 -1.48
CA TYR A 3 -7.90 -6.53 -0.07
C TYR A 3 -7.23 -5.28 0.44
N GLN A 4 -7.21 -5.11 1.75
CA GLN A 4 -6.75 -3.89 2.40
C GLN A 4 -5.83 -4.22 3.57
N PRO A 5 -4.91 -3.31 3.91
CA PRO A 5 -4.14 -3.44 5.13
C PRO A 5 -5.03 -3.43 6.38
N VAL A 6 -4.61 -4.15 7.39
CA VAL A 6 -5.24 -4.12 8.72
C VAL A 6 -4.59 -3.06 9.61
N SER A 7 -3.36 -2.68 9.30
CA SER A 7 -2.62 -1.65 10.03
C SER A 7 -1.44 -1.14 9.21
N PHE A 8 -0.81 -0.10 9.70
CA PHE A 8 0.42 0.46 9.13
C PHE A 8 1.46 0.58 10.23
N ASP A 9 2.70 0.18 9.90
CA ASP A 9 3.84 0.37 10.79
C ASP A 9 4.73 1.48 10.24
N ASN A 10 5.23 2.33 11.13
CA ASN A 10 6.20 3.37 10.81
C ASN A 10 5.72 4.32 9.69
N ALA A 11 4.43 4.64 9.68
CA ALA A 11 3.90 5.59 8.70
C ALA A 11 4.43 6.99 8.99
N GLU A 12 5.08 7.58 7.99
CA GLU A 12 5.69 8.91 8.09
C GLU A 12 5.37 9.74 6.86
N VAL A 13 5.22 11.04 7.06
CA VAL A 13 5.00 12.00 5.99
C VAL A 13 5.98 13.16 6.18
N LEU A 14 6.83 13.37 5.19
CA LEU A 14 7.70 14.55 5.12
C LEU A 14 7.08 15.52 4.13
N ARG A 15 6.99 16.79 4.52
CA ARG A 15 6.44 17.85 3.68
C ARG A 15 7.56 18.82 3.30
N VAL A 16 7.77 18.99 1.99
CA VAL A 16 8.80 19.87 1.47
C VAL A 16 8.14 20.95 0.62
N PRO A 17 8.18 22.22 1.04
CA PRO A 17 7.62 23.30 0.23
C PRO A 17 8.41 23.49 -1.07
N ILE A 18 7.69 23.57 -2.19
CA ILE A 18 8.28 23.83 -3.51
C ILE A 18 7.43 24.92 -4.18
N GLY A 19 7.86 26.18 -4.07
CA GLY A 19 7.08 27.30 -4.57
C GLY A 19 5.75 27.41 -3.82
N ASN A 20 4.64 27.39 -4.56
CA ASN A 20 3.30 27.38 -3.99
C ASN A 20 2.71 26.00 -3.84
N GLN A 21 3.53 24.95 -4.01
CA GLN A 21 3.14 23.57 -3.86
C GLN A 21 3.89 22.93 -2.70
N VAL A 22 3.51 21.70 -2.38
CA VAL A 22 4.16 20.89 -1.34
C VAL A 22 4.45 19.52 -1.94
N LEU A 23 5.67 19.05 -1.74
CA LEU A 23 6.02 17.66 -2.00
C LEU A 23 5.81 16.86 -0.72
N TYR A 24 4.89 15.91 -0.76
CA TYR A 24 4.65 14.97 0.32
C TYR A 24 5.43 13.70 0.03
N GLN A 25 6.33 13.36 0.93
CA GLN A 25 7.09 12.10 0.85
C GLN A 25 6.57 11.18 1.95
N CYS A 26 5.81 10.17 1.54
CA CYS A 26 5.12 9.26 2.44
C CYS A 26 5.80 7.91 2.40
N CYS A 27 6.09 7.33 3.54
CA CYS A 27 6.63 5.98 3.62
C CYS A 27 6.08 5.25 4.83
N GLY A 28 6.15 3.94 4.77
CA GLY A 28 5.70 3.08 5.85
C GLY A 28 5.60 1.64 5.39
N VAL A 29 5.00 0.83 6.22
CA VAL A 29 4.75 -0.59 5.95
C VAL A 29 3.28 -0.88 6.14
N ALA A 30 2.63 -1.33 5.07
CA ALA A 30 1.25 -1.80 5.13
C ALA A 30 1.27 -3.27 5.58
N VAL A 31 0.56 -3.56 6.66
CA VAL A 31 0.44 -4.93 7.19
C VAL A 31 -0.87 -5.52 6.68
N VAL A 32 -0.76 -6.61 5.95
CA VAL A 32 -1.90 -7.22 5.27
C VAL A 32 -2.07 -8.66 5.75
N ASN A 33 -3.25 -8.99 6.24
CA ASN A 33 -3.62 -10.37 6.46
C ASN A 33 -4.15 -10.95 5.15
N PHE A 34 -3.53 -12.02 4.71
CA PHE A 34 -3.81 -12.60 3.43
C PHE A 34 -4.09 -14.07 3.56
N SER A 35 -5.22 -14.49 3.01
CA SER A 35 -5.58 -15.91 2.94
C SER A 35 -5.99 -16.21 1.51
N ALA A 36 -5.33 -17.19 0.91
CA ALA A 36 -5.65 -17.63 -0.44
C ALA A 36 -5.80 -19.13 -0.47
N THR A 37 -6.59 -19.61 -1.41
CA THR A 37 -6.78 -21.03 -1.64
C THR A 37 -6.24 -21.38 -3.01
N GLY A 38 -5.40 -22.39 -3.08
CA GLY A 38 -4.84 -22.89 -4.32
C GLY A 38 -3.37 -22.58 -4.50
N ASN A 39 -2.77 -23.23 -5.47
CA ASN A 39 -1.34 -23.16 -5.75
C ASN A 39 -1.01 -22.29 -6.96
N ASP A 40 -2.03 -21.75 -7.62
CA ASP A 40 -1.84 -20.97 -8.83
C ASP A 40 -1.82 -19.47 -8.51
N TRP A 41 -1.05 -18.73 -9.30
CA TRP A 41 -1.08 -17.28 -9.24
C TRP A 41 -2.44 -16.76 -9.69
N HIS A 42 -2.95 -15.76 -8.98
CA HIS A 42 -4.13 -15.02 -9.39
C HIS A 42 -3.96 -13.54 -9.06
N ARG A 43 -4.81 -12.72 -9.67
CA ARG A 43 -4.75 -11.26 -9.52
C ARG A 43 -5.75 -10.79 -8.48
N ASP A 44 -5.28 -9.95 -7.57
CA ASP A 44 -6.10 -9.23 -6.61
C ASP A 44 -5.59 -7.81 -6.49
N ASP A 45 -6.47 -6.88 -6.15
CA ASP A 45 -6.11 -5.48 -5.97
C ASP A 45 -5.89 -5.18 -4.49
N LEU A 46 -4.70 -4.67 -4.18
CA LEU A 46 -4.42 -4.08 -2.88
C LEU A 46 -4.79 -2.60 -2.92
N THR A 47 -5.67 -2.16 -2.04
CA THR A 47 -6.09 -0.77 -2.00
C THR A 47 -5.98 -0.23 -0.58
N PHE A 48 -5.50 1.01 -0.45
CA PHE A 48 -5.43 1.68 0.85
C PHE A 48 -5.36 3.18 0.69
N LEU A 49 -5.78 3.89 1.74
CA LEU A 49 -5.54 5.32 1.85
C LEU A 49 -4.16 5.53 2.47
N VAL A 50 -3.35 6.39 1.85
CA VAL A 50 -2.02 6.72 2.38
C VAL A 50 -2.21 7.39 3.74
N PRO A 51 -1.63 6.86 4.82
CA PRO A 51 -1.84 7.42 6.14
C PRO A 51 -0.96 8.64 6.40
N GLU A 52 -1.47 9.51 7.26
CA GLU A 52 -0.66 10.53 7.91
C GLU A 52 0.36 9.88 8.86
N GLU A 53 1.26 10.69 9.38
CA GLU A 53 2.24 10.25 10.36
C GLU A 53 1.55 9.53 11.53
N GLY A 54 2.08 8.37 11.89
CA GLY A 54 1.50 7.53 12.94
C GLY A 54 0.43 6.57 12.47
N GLY A 55 -0.09 6.72 11.26
CA GLY A 55 -1.01 5.75 10.66
C GLY A 55 -2.48 5.85 11.09
N ALA A 56 -2.85 6.85 11.88
CA ALA A 56 -4.19 6.90 12.48
C ALA A 56 -5.26 7.52 11.57
N SER A 57 -4.87 8.36 10.62
CA SER A 57 -5.80 9.05 9.73
C SER A 57 -5.22 9.15 8.33
N PRO A 58 -6.05 9.30 7.30
CA PRO A 58 -5.55 9.42 5.93
C PRO A 58 -4.96 10.81 5.66
N LEU A 59 -3.97 10.82 4.76
CA LEU A 59 -3.39 12.05 4.24
C LEU A 59 -4.38 12.75 3.31
N ASN A 60 -4.54 14.05 3.52
CA ASN A 60 -5.36 14.91 2.67
C ASN A 60 -4.46 15.82 1.83
N VAL A 61 -4.75 15.93 0.52
CA VAL A 61 -4.04 16.79 -0.40
C VAL A 61 -5.05 17.61 -1.18
N GLY A 62 -4.94 18.94 -1.10
CA GLY A 62 -5.92 19.84 -1.71
C GLY A 62 -5.91 19.84 -3.23
N ASN A 63 -4.75 19.98 -3.83
CA ASN A 63 -4.56 19.96 -5.28
C ASN A 63 -3.49 18.94 -5.63
N PHE A 64 -3.91 17.88 -6.26
CA PHE A 64 -3.04 16.78 -6.67
C PHE A 64 -2.50 17.09 -8.08
N ALA A 65 -1.21 17.27 -8.20
CA ALA A 65 -0.57 17.57 -9.49
C ALA A 65 0.08 16.32 -10.08
N ASP A 66 0.84 15.58 -9.29
CA ASP A 66 1.59 14.42 -9.78
C ASP A 66 1.92 13.49 -8.62
N SER A 67 2.25 12.25 -8.94
CA SER A 67 2.67 11.27 -7.94
C SER A 67 3.59 10.22 -8.52
N THR A 68 4.43 9.65 -7.65
CA THR A 68 5.17 8.43 -7.91
C THR A 68 4.93 7.46 -6.77
N ILE A 69 4.94 6.18 -7.08
CA ILE A 69 4.68 5.15 -6.07
C ILE A 69 5.63 3.96 -6.27
N MET A 70 6.14 3.46 -5.16
CA MET A 70 6.90 2.22 -5.11
C MET A 70 6.35 1.34 -4.00
N LEU A 71 6.14 0.08 -4.33
CA LEU A 71 5.71 -0.95 -3.38
C LEU A 71 6.67 -2.12 -3.46
N THR A 72 7.06 -2.61 -2.30
CA THR A 72 7.99 -3.73 -2.18
C THR A 72 7.53 -4.66 -1.08
N LEU A 73 7.54 -5.95 -1.36
CA LEU A 73 7.29 -6.94 -0.31
C LEU A 73 8.48 -6.97 0.64
N ALA A 74 8.25 -6.60 1.90
CA ALA A 74 9.27 -6.62 2.93
C ALA A 74 9.39 -8.00 3.57
N THR A 75 8.26 -8.59 3.99
CA THR A 75 8.25 -9.92 4.58
C THR A 75 6.97 -10.66 4.24
N ILE A 76 7.06 -11.99 4.23
CA ILE A 76 5.92 -12.90 4.24
C ILE A 76 6.06 -13.78 5.47
N GLU A 77 5.03 -13.80 6.30
CA GLU A 77 4.93 -14.75 7.41
C GLU A 77 3.75 -15.67 7.16
N SER A 78 3.98 -16.96 7.29
CA SER A 78 2.93 -17.97 7.20
C SER A 78 2.89 -18.77 8.49
N ASN A 79 1.69 -19.10 8.95
CA ASN A 79 1.53 -20.00 10.11
C ASN A 79 1.72 -21.47 9.75
N ASP A 80 2.03 -21.78 8.51
CA ASP A 80 2.36 -23.12 8.04
C ASP A 80 3.68 -23.09 7.29
N GLY A 81 4.71 -23.71 7.85
CA GLY A 81 6.05 -23.73 7.27
C GLY A 81 6.15 -24.46 5.94
N SER A 82 5.11 -25.17 5.51
CA SER A 82 5.06 -25.83 4.19
C SER A 82 4.26 -25.02 3.17
N ALA A 83 3.74 -23.86 3.53
CA ALA A 83 2.91 -23.05 2.66
C ALA A 83 3.69 -22.55 1.45
N ASN A 84 3.06 -22.62 0.29
CA ASN A 84 3.60 -22.09 -0.95
C ASN A 84 2.95 -20.73 -1.20
N VAL A 85 3.62 -19.66 -0.78
CA VAL A 85 3.09 -18.29 -0.80
C VAL A 85 3.95 -17.42 -1.69
N GLY A 86 3.32 -16.59 -2.49
CA GLY A 86 4.01 -15.62 -3.31
C GLY A 86 3.20 -14.35 -3.45
N TRP A 87 3.89 -13.24 -3.70
CA TRP A 87 3.28 -11.93 -3.89
C TRP A 87 4.16 -11.09 -4.79
N GLY A 88 3.53 -10.32 -5.66
CA GLY A 88 4.23 -9.35 -6.48
C GLY A 88 3.30 -8.26 -6.93
N VAL A 89 3.85 -7.11 -7.33
CA VAL A 89 3.08 -6.00 -7.87
C VAL A 89 3.26 -5.91 -9.37
N ASP A 90 2.14 -5.75 -10.07
CA ASP A 90 2.09 -5.60 -11.53
C ASP A 90 2.03 -4.12 -11.92
N SER A 91 1.17 -3.37 -11.25
CA SER A 91 1.05 -1.92 -11.45
C SER A 91 0.45 -1.27 -10.21
N ALA A 92 0.65 0.04 -10.07
CA ALA A 92 0.10 0.80 -8.97
C ALA A 92 -0.22 2.22 -9.40
N ASP A 93 -1.32 2.75 -8.88
CA ASP A 93 -1.79 4.11 -9.14
C ASP A 93 -2.16 4.81 -7.86
N THR A 94 -2.08 6.14 -7.87
CA THR A 94 -2.60 6.99 -6.81
C THR A 94 -3.65 7.92 -7.39
N VAL A 95 -4.75 8.08 -6.66
CA VAL A 95 -5.82 9.03 -7.02
C VAL A 95 -6.32 9.70 -5.75
N LEU A 96 -6.92 10.89 -5.89
CA LEU A 96 -7.69 11.49 -4.80
C LEU A 96 -9.11 10.92 -4.82
N ASP A 97 -9.62 10.59 -3.65
CA ASP A 97 -11.04 10.26 -3.50
C ASP A 97 -11.88 11.53 -3.32
N GLY A 98 -13.19 11.37 -3.13
CA GLY A 98 -14.11 12.51 -2.97
C GLY A 98 -13.87 13.36 -1.72
N ALA A 99 -13.08 12.90 -0.78
CA ALA A 99 -12.72 13.63 0.45
C ALA A 99 -11.28 14.13 0.43
N ASN A 100 -10.63 14.14 -0.73
CA ASN A 100 -9.24 14.52 -0.93
C ASN A 100 -8.23 13.63 -0.20
N ASN A 101 -8.61 12.41 0.14
CA ASN A 101 -7.69 11.40 0.62
C ASN A 101 -6.93 10.79 -0.54
N VAL A 102 -5.68 10.46 -0.30
CA VAL A 102 -4.84 9.84 -1.33
C VAL A 102 -5.03 8.33 -1.28
N ARG A 103 -5.64 7.77 -2.31
CA ARG A 103 -5.88 6.34 -2.42
C ARG A 103 -4.85 5.70 -3.34
N VAL A 104 -4.23 4.65 -2.85
CA VAL A 104 -3.38 3.76 -3.65
C VAL A 104 -4.21 2.55 -4.07
N THR A 105 -4.10 2.19 -5.33
CA THR A 105 -4.62 0.92 -5.84
C THR A 105 -3.48 0.21 -6.55
N ALA A 106 -3.10 -0.95 -6.05
CA ALA A 106 -2.04 -1.75 -6.62
C ALA A 106 -2.63 -3.05 -7.17
N ARG A 107 -2.36 -3.31 -8.44
CA ARG A 107 -2.70 -4.59 -9.05
C ARG A 107 -1.62 -5.58 -8.69
N THR A 108 -1.97 -6.60 -7.91
CA THR A 108 -1.02 -7.58 -7.39
C THR A 108 -1.29 -8.96 -7.96
N VAL A 109 -0.25 -9.77 -7.99
CA VAL A 109 -0.34 -11.20 -8.26
C VAL A 109 -0.01 -11.92 -6.96
N VAL A 110 -0.86 -12.86 -6.60
CA VAL A 110 -0.77 -13.55 -5.32
C VAL A 110 -0.97 -15.04 -5.50
N LYS A 111 -0.32 -15.81 -4.65
CA LYS A 111 -0.57 -17.24 -4.57
C LYS A 111 -0.35 -17.70 -3.14
N GLY A 112 -1.09 -18.73 -2.72
CA GLY A 112 -0.91 -19.29 -1.41
C GLY A 112 -1.79 -20.50 -1.19
N THR A 113 -1.42 -21.32 -0.24
CA THR A 113 -2.22 -22.41 0.24
C THR A 113 -3.04 -21.93 1.45
N GLY A 114 -4.25 -22.43 1.62
CA GLY A 114 -5.34 -22.01 2.50
C GLY A 114 -5.07 -21.59 3.96
N HIS A 115 -3.90 -21.06 4.26
CA HIS A 115 -3.50 -20.62 5.59
C HIS A 115 -3.46 -19.10 5.67
N VAL A 116 -3.55 -18.56 6.87
CA VAL A 116 -3.43 -17.13 7.08
C VAL A 116 -1.94 -16.75 6.98
N ASN A 117 -1.66 -15.79 6.15
CA ASN A 117 -0.34 -15.25 5.93
C ASN A 117 -0.34 -13.77 6.27
N ILE A 118 0.76 -13.27 6.77
CA ILE A 118 0.92 -11.85 7.03
C ILE A 118 1.96 -11.33 6.06
N LEU A 119 1.53 -10.39 5.22
CA LEU A 119 2.40 -9.70 4.30
C LEU A 119 2.71 -8.32 4.87
N ARG A 120 3.99 -7.95 4.83
CA ARG A 120 4.41 -6.58 5.11
C ARG A 120 4.90 -5.97 3.82
N VAL A 121 4.19 -4.98 3.35
CA VAL A 121 4.44 -4.32 2.08
C VAL A 121 4.94 -2.92 2.38
N ALA A 122 6.21 -2.68 2.10
CA ALA A 122 6.80 -1.35 2.24
C ALA A 122 6.31 -0.48 1.09
N TYR A 123 5.89 0.74 1.41
CA TYR A 123 5.47 1.69 0.40
C TYR A 123 6.25 2.99 0.51
N GLN A 124 6.46 3.60 -0.64
CA GLN A 124 6.90 4.98 -0.74
C GLN A 124 6.03 5.67 -1.78
N VAL A 125 5.33 6.71 -1.36
CA VAL A 125 4.45 7.49 -2.23
C VAL A 125 4.88 8.94 -2.15
N ASN A 126 5.23 9.50 -3.28
CA ASN A 126 5.59 10.91 -3.38
C ASN A 126 4.47 11.62 -4.12
N ILE A 127 3.97 12.72 -3.56
CA ILE A 127 2.82 13.44 -4.10
C ILE A 127 3.18 14.92 -4.17
N LEU A 128 3.01 15.51 -5.34
CA LEU A 128 3.13 16.94 -5.51
C LEU A 128 1.73 17.54 -5.53
N GLY A 129 1.47 18.49 -4.64
CA GLY A 129 0.16 19.10 -4.51
C GLY A 129 0.18 20.33 -3.62
N SER A 130 -0.91 20.59 -2.97
CA SER A 130 -0.99 21.74 -2.07
C SER A 130 -1.73 21.39 -0.78
#